data_06ffe6e7890ed4d2f5583b3e1656700a
#
_entry.id   06ffe6e7890ed4d2f5583b3e1656700a
#
_cell.length_a   1.000
_cell.length_b   1.000
_cell.length_c   1.000
_cell.angle_alpha   90.00
_cell.angle_beta   90.00
_cell.angle_gamma   90.00
#
_symmetry.space_group_name_H-M   'P 1'
#
loop_
_entity.id
_entity.type
_entity.pdbx_description
1 polymer ?
#
loop_
_entity_poly.entity_id
_entity_poly.type
_entity_poly.pdbx_seq_one_letter_code
_entity_poly.pdbx_strand_id
1 'polypeptide(L)'
;VAISLWQTGGVRGNQKEMRRLNLLSSIYGDRLREEIREKLGASYSPNAGVSGSEALEDFGYLVGQSVGKPEDLDLLLKTMRDLADTLATEGATADELDRAIKPTLGELEQTLRQNSYWLGTVLSKSQQDPARLELARNREADYKSITLEEINELAKRYFKAESALLVSIKPASPSE
;
A
#
# COMPACT_ATOMS: atom_id res chain seq x y z
N VAL A 1 -1.11 -6.06 18.09
CA VAL A 1 -1.12 -5.54 16.73
C VAL A 1 -1.85 -6.52 15.83
N ALA A 2 -2.72 -6.03 14.99
CA ALA A 2 -3.37 -6.78 13.91
C ALA A 2 -2.68 -6.44 12.58
N ILE A 3 -2.37 -7.44 11.77
CA ILE A 3 -1.72 -7.28 10.48
C ILE A 3 -2.43 -8.16 9.46
N SER A 4 -2.75 -7.60 8.30
CA SER A 4 -3.23 -8.32 7.12
C SER A 4 -2.25 -8.14 5.98
N LEU A 5 -1.92 -9.23 5.28
CA LEU A 5 -0.92 -9.23 4.20
C LEU A 5 -1.49 -9.95 2.98
N TRP A 6 -1.18 -9.42 1.80
CA TRP A 6 -1.44 -10.05 0.50
C TRP A 6 -0.16 -10.02 -0.31
N GLN A 7 0.26 -11.17 -0.81
CA GLN A 7 1.47 -11.27 -1.63
C GLN A 7 1.28 -10.53 -2.97
N THR A 8 2.31 -9.77 -3.35
CA THR A 8 2.43 -9.13 -4.67
C THR A 8 3.75 -9.53 -5.31
N GLY A 9 3.96 -9.13 -6.56
CA GLY A 9 5.28 -9.24 -7.19
C GLY A 9 6.30 -8.28 -6.61
N GLY A 10 7.58 -8.47 -6.97
CA GLY A 10 8.66 -7.57 -6.61
C GLY A 10 8.66 -6.26 -7.42
N VAL A 11 9.59 -5.37 -7.10
CA VAL A 11 9.70 -4.04 -7.74
C VAL A 11 10.46 -4.10 -9.06
N ARG A 12 11.43 -5.02 -9.19
CA ARG A 12 12.34 -5.07 -10.34
C ARG A 12 11.57 -5.35 -11.63
N GLY A 13 11.67 -4.42 -12.57
CA GLY A 13 10.93 -4.48 -13.83
C GLY A 13 9.44 -4.14 -13.74
N ASN A 14 8.91 -3.85 -12.53
CA ASN A 14 7.49 -3.68 -12.28
C ASN A 14 7.13 -2.35 -11.57
N GLN A 15 7.97 -1.31 -11.73
CA GLN A 15 7.76 -0.03 -11.04
C GLN A 15 6.43 0.65 -11.37
N LYS A 16 5.90 0.44 -12.59
CA LYS A 16 4.59 1.01 -12.94
C LYS A 16 3.47 0.39 -12.12
N GLU A 17 3.46 -0.93 -11.98
CA GLU A 17 2.48 -1.60 -11.13
C GLU A 17 2.65 -1.23 -9.65
N MET A 18 3.90 -1.12 -9.18
CA MET A 18 4.17 -0.68 -7.81
C MET A 18 3.63 0.73 -7.51
N ARG A 19 3.63 1.66 -8.48
CA ARG A 19 3.02 2.98 -8.31
C ARG A 19 1.50 2.88 -8.14
N ARG A 20 0.86 2.03 -8.93
CA ARG A 20 -0.58 1.74 -8.82
C ARG A 20 -0.92 1.06 -7.50
N LEU A 21 -0.10 0.11 -7.08
CA LEU A 21 -0.23 -0.55 -5.77
C LEU A 21 -0.03 0.43 -4.60
N ASN A 22 0.85 1.43 -4.73
CA ASN A 22 0.97 2.51 -3.74
C ASN A 22 -0.33 3.31 -3.62
N LEU A 23 -0.98 3.66 -4.73
CA LEU A 23 -2.28 4.34 -4.69
C LEU A 23 -3.38 3.44 -4.11
N LEU A 24 -3.42 2.16 -4.51
CA LEU A 24 -4.37 1.20 -3.95
C LEU A 24 -4.16 1.04 -2.43
N SER A 25 -2.91 0.96 -1.96
CA SER A 25 -2.62 0.90 -0.53
C SER A 25 -3.02 2.18 0.22
N SER A 26 -2.88 3.34 -0.42
CA SER A 26 -3.34 4.61 0.15
C SER A 26 -4.86 4.63 0.31
N ILE A 27 -5.61 4.22 -0.72
CA ILE A 27 -7.07 4.11 -0.67
C ILE A 27 -7.50 3.12 0.41
N TYR A 28 -6.86 1.96 0.47
CA TYR A 28 -7.13 0.97 1.51
C TYR A 28 -6.84 1.52 2.92
N GLY A 29 -5.72 2.22 3.08
CA GLY A 29 -5.35 2.88 4.34
C GLY A 29 -6.35 3.95 4.79
N ASP A 30 -6.93 4.70 3.86
CA ASP A 30 -7.97 5.69 4.16
C ASP A 30 -9.27 5.01 4.63
N ARG A 31 -9.69 3.93 3.96
CA ARG A 31 -10.85 3.12 4.41
C ARG A 31 -10.61 2.49 5.78
N LEU A 32 -9.39 1.98 6.05
CA LEU A 32 -9.02 1.47 7.37
C LEU A 32 -9.14 2.57 8.43
N ARG A 33 -8.67 3.78 8.14
CA ARG A 33 -8.71 4.91 9.07
C ARG A 33 -10.15 5.31 9.38
N GLU A 34 -10.98 5.43 8.36
CA GLU A 34 -12.40 5.77 8.52
C GLU A 34 -13.13 4.71 9.34
N GLU A 35 -13.01 3.42 9.00
CA GLU A 35 -13.76 2.36 9.65
C GLU A 35 -13.25 2.06 11.07
N ILE A 36 -11.94 1.88 11.23
CA ILE A 36 -11.37 1.40 12.50
C ILE A 36 -11.24 2.54 13.50
N ARG A 37 -10.75 3.71 13.07
CA ARG A 37 -10.52 4.84 13.98
C ARG A 37 -11.78 5.61 14.27
N GLU A 38 -12.54 5.97 13.24
CA GLU A 38 -13.66 6.89 13.37
C GLU A 38 -14.94 6.19 13.81
N LYS A 39 -15.23 5.00 13.28
CA LYS A 39 -16.46 4.26 13.61
C LYS A 39 -16.30 3.30 14.79
N LEU A 40 -15.21 2.54 14.85
CA LEU A 40 -15.00 1.56 15.93
C LEU A 40 -14.29 2.15 17.13
N GLY A 41 -13.50 3.23 16.96
CA GLY A 41 -12.69 3.80 18.04
C GLY A 41 -11.64 2.82 18.60
N ALA A 42 -11.38 1.71 17.90
CA ALA A 42 -10.60 0.58 18.39
C ALA A 42 -9.09 0.71 18.18
N SER A 43 -8.65 1.66 17.36
CA SER A 43 -7.24 1.87 17.05
C SER A 43 -6.91 3.34 16.84
N TYR A 44 -5.71 3.73 17.23
CA TYR A 44 -5.23 5.10 17.05
C TYR A 44 -4.49 5.32 15.74
N SER A 45 -3.97 4.28 15.10
CA SER A 45 -3.06 4.41 13.96
C SER A 45 -3.20 3.27 12.95
N PRO A 46 -4.40 3.06 12.37
CA PRO A 46 -4.51 2.13 11.25
C PRO A 46 -3.78 2.72 10.03
N ASN A 47 -3.03 1.90 9.34
CA ASN A 47 -2.35 2.29 8.11
C ASN A 47 -2.23 1.11 7.14
N ALA A 48 -1.92 1.42 5.90
CA ALA A 48 -1.61 0.42 4.89
C ALA A 48 -0.40 0.88 4.06
N GLY A 49 0.22 -0.08 3.39
CA GLY A 49 1.36 0.17 2.54
C GLY A 49 1.61 -0.97 1.58
N VAL A 50 2.56 -0.78 0.68
CA VAL A 50 3.08 -1.81 -0.20
C VAL A 50 4.59 -1.86 -0.11
N SER A 51 5.14 -3.05 -0.15
CA SER A 51 6.58 -3.28 -0.22
C SER A 51 6.87 -4.31 -1.29
N GLY A 52 7.99 -4.15 -1.97
CA GLY A 52 8.47 -5.12 -2.96
C GLY A 52 9.98 -5.22 -2.91
N SER A 53 10.50 -6.41 -3.16
CA SER A 53 11.94 -6.67 -3.20
C SER A 53 12.54 -6.20 -4.52
N GLU A 54 13.70 -5.56 -4.46
CA GLU A 54 14.55 -5.32 -5.65
C GLU A 54 15.39 -6.55 -6.02
N ALA A 55 15.61 -7.46 -5.08
CA ALA A 55 16.44 -8.65 -5.26
C ALA A 55 15.66 -9.89 -5.69
N LEU A 56 14.44 -10.04 -5.19
CA LEU A 56 13.56 -11.18 -5.48
C LEU A 56 12.41 -10.70 -6.37
N GLU A 57 12.35 -11.19 -7.60
CA GLU A 57 11.42 -10.71 -8.64
C GLU A 57 9.95 -10.91 -8.27
N ASP A 58 9.64 -12.01 -7.57
CA ASP A 58 8.28 -12.39 -7.22
C ASP A 58 7.93 -12.12 -5.75
N PHE A 59 8.74 -11.32 -5.05
CA PHE A 59 8.52 -11.05 -3.63
C PHE A 59 8.13 -9.60 -3.38
N GLY A 60 6.89 -9.43 -2.96
CA GLY A 60 6.32 -8.19 -2.49
C GLY A 60 5.03 -8.46 -1.72
N TYR A 61 4.50 -7.45 -1.05
CA TYR A 61 3.25 -7.56 -0.32
C TYR A 61 2.55 -6.22 -0.15
N LEU A 62 1.23 -6.26 -0.19
CA LEU A 62 0.36 -5.24 0.39
C LEU A 62 0.16 -5.58 1.86
N VAL A 63 0.21 -4.59 2.72
CA VAL A 63 0.02 -4.73 4.16
C VAL A 63 -0.99 -3.72 4.67
N GLY A 64 -1.91 -4.18 5.52
CA GLY A 64 -2.67 -3.35 6.43
C GLY A 64 -2.24 -3.66 7.86
N GLN A 65 -2.13 -2.66 8.71
CA GLN A 65 -1.82 -2.86 10.12
C GLN A 65 -2.60 -1.90 11.01
N SER A 66 -2.90 -2.37 12.21
CA SER A 66 -3.59 -1.58 13.22
C SER A 66 -3.14 -1.98 14.62
N VAL A 67 -3.04 -1.01 15.49
CA VAL A 67 -2.79 -1.24 16.92
C VAL A 67 -4.11 -1.10 17.66
N GLY A 68 -4.39 -2.05 18.55
CA GLY A 68 -5.60 -2.05 19.37
C GLY A 68 -5.40 -2.88 20.64
N LYS A 69 -6.42 -2.96 21.46
CA LYS A 69 -6.40 -3.80 22.65
C LYS A 69 -6.39 -5.27 22.26
N PRO A 70 -5.84 -6.19 23.11
CA PRO A 70 -5.81 -7.62 22.80
C PRO A 70 -7.17 -8.24 22.49
N GLU A 71 -8.24 -7.75 23.15
CA GLU A 71 -9.63 -8.19 22.94
C GLU A 71 -10.20 -7.76 21.58
N ASP A 72 -9.71 -6.69 20.99
CA ASP A 72 -10.23 -6.13 19.74
C ASP A 72 -9.52 -6.72 18.49
N LEU A 73 -8.43 -7.47 18.65
CA LEU A 73 -7.60 -7.89 17.50
C LEU A 73 -8.35 -8.73 16.48
N ASP A 74 -9.25 -9.61 16.92
CA ASP A 74 -10.03 -10.46 16.00
C ASP A 74 -11.03 -9.62 15.19
N LEU A 75 -11.64 -8.60 15.81
CA LEU A 75 -12.51 -7.64 15.15
C LEU A 75 -11.70 -6.81 14.14
N LEU A 76 -10.52 -6.32 14.52
CA LEU A 76 -9.64 -5.57 13.63
C LEU A 76 -9.24 -6.38 12.40
N LEU A 77 -8.79 -7.63 12.58
CA LEU A 77 -8.43 -8.52 11.47
C LEU A 77 -9.60 -8.78 10.53
N LYS A 78 -10.78 -9.02 11.10
CA LYS A 78 -12.02 -9.19 10.32
C LYS A 78 -12.32 -7.92 9.51
N THR A 79 -12.33 -6.77 10.13
CA THR A 79 -12.61 -5.48 9.47
C THR A 79 -11.61 -5.19 8.36
N MET A 80 -10.33 -5.42 8.59
CA MET A 80 -9.28 -5.24 7.59
C MET A 80 -9.51 -6.13 6.36
N ARG A 81 -9.83 -7.40 6.57
CA ARG A 81 -10.15 -8.33 5.49
C ARG A 81 -11.41 -7.93 4.74
N ASP A 82 -12.49 -7.59 5.46
CA ASP A 82 -13.77 -7.23 4.86
C ASP A 82 -13.65 -5.95 4.00
N LEU A 83 -12.86 -4.96 4.43
CA LEU A 83 -12.58 -3.75 3.64
C LEU A 83 -11.76 -4.05 2.38
N ALA A 84 -10.79 -4.95 2.45
CA ALA A 84 -10.04 -5.40 1.28
C ALA A 84 -10.95 -6.16 0.29
N ASP A 85 -11.83 -7.04 0.79
CA ASP A 85 -12.82 -7.76 -0.02
C ASP A 85 -13.81 -6.78 -0.69
N THR A 86 -14.28 -5.76 0.02
CA THR A 86 -15.11 -4.70 -0.55
C THR A 86 -14.38 -3.95 -1.67
N LEU A 87 -13.09 -3.63 -1.50
CA LEU A 87 -12.29 -3.04 -2.58
C LEU A 87 -12.14 -3.98 -3.79
N ALA A 88 -12.02 -5.27 -3.56
CA ALA A 88 -11.92 -6.25 -4.64
C ALA A 88 -13.23 -6.44 -5.40
N THR A 89 -14.38 -6.36 -4.71
CA THR A 89 -15.70 -6.66 -5.28
C THR A 89 -16.41 -5.43 -5.84
N GLU A 90 -16.40 -4.33 -5.11
CA GLU A 90 -17.10 -3.09 -5.46
C GLU A 90 -16.16 -2.06 -6.12
N GLY A 91 -14.86 -2.17 -5.86
CA GLY A 91 -13.84 -1.25 -6.34
C GLY A 91 -13.69 0.00 -5.47
N ALA A 92 -12.74 0.84 -5.89
CA ALA A 92 -12.57 2.20 -5.42
C ALA A 92 -13.44 3.17 -6.22
N THR A 93 -13.67 4.34 -5.67
CA THR A 93 -14.38 5.43 -6.35
C THR A 93 -13.40 6.43 -6.98
N ALA A 94 -13.89 7.25 -7.92
CA ALA A 94 -13.08 8.31 -8.53
C ALA A 94 -12.58 9.33 -7.50
N ASP A 95 -13.39 9.64 -6.48
CA ASP A 95 -13.02 10.56 -5.40
C ASP A 95 -11.89 9.98 -4.53
N GLU A 96 -11.92 8.69 -4.22
CA GLU A 96 -10.83 8.02 -3.47
C GLU A 96 -9.52 8.03 -4.25
N LEU A 97 -9.59 7.77 -5.56
CA LEU A 97 -8.42 7.84 -6.44
C LEU A 97 -7.84 9.27 -6.47
N ASP A 98 -8.68 10.28 -6.62
CA ASP A 98 -8.30 11.69 -6.62
C ASP A 98 -7.62 12.10 -5.30
N ARG A 99 -8.15 11.66 -4.17
CA ARG A 99 -7.57 11.89 -2.85
C ARG A 99 -6.22 11.19 -2.65
N ALA A 100 -6.01 10.04 -3.27
CA ALA A 100 -4.73 9.34 -3.22
C ALA A 100 -3.67 9.96 -4.16
N ILE A 101 -4.07 10.40 -5.37
CA ILE A 101 -3.14 10.96 -6.35
C ILE A 101 -2.63 12.35 -5.95
N LYS A 102 -3.50 13.25 -5.47
CA LYS A 102 -3.14 14.65 -5.20
C LYS A 102 -1.97 14.80 -4.20
N PRO A 103 -1.98 14.17 -3.03
CA PRO A 103 -0.85 14.20 -2.11
C PRO A 103 0.42 13.61 -2.72
N THR A 104 0.30 12.50 -3.44
CA THR A 104 1.43 11.81 -4.10
C THR A 104 2.13 12.73 -5.10
N LEU A 105 1.38 13.48 -5.91
CA LEU A 105 1.96 14.45 -6.85
C LEU A 105 2.61 15.63 -6.12
N GLY A 106 2.03 16.12 -5.03
CA GLY A 106 2.61 17.17 -4.21
C GLY A 106 3.94 16.75 -3.56
N GLU A 107 4.00 15.54 -3.01
CA GLU A 107 5.23 14.97 -2.46
C GLU A 107 6.30 14.74 -3.54
N LEU A 108 5.87 14.30 -4.73
CA LEU A 108 6.78 14.11 -5.86
C LEU A 108 7.43 15.41 -6.27
N GLU A 109 6.68 16.50 -6.37
CA GLU A 109 7.21 17.83 -6.71
C GLU A 109 8.30 18.27 -5.71
N GLN A 110 8.07 18.06 -4.42
CA GLN A 110 9.06 18.34 -3.38
C GLN A 110 10.28 17.42 -3.48
N THR A 111 10.06 16.12 -3.69
CA THR A 111 11.11 15.11 -3.80
C THR A 111 12.04 15.39 -4.97
N LEU A 112 11.52 15.82 -6.11
CA LEU A 112 12.30 16.15 -7.31
C LEU A 112 13.26 17.34 -7.11
N ARG A 113 13.04 18.17 -6.09
CA ARG A 113 13.92 19.29 -5.71
C ARG A 113 15.07 18.88 -4.78
N GLN A 114 15.07 17.63 -4.29
CA GLN A 114 16.05 17.15 -3.31
C GLN A 114 17.21 16.42 -3.99
N ASN A 115 18.44 16.85 -3.74
CA ASN A 115 19.64 16.20 -4.24
C ASN A 115 19.76 14.75 -3.75
N SER A 116 19.31 14.46 -2.51
CA SER A 116 19.30 13.12 -1.93
C SER A 116 18.47 12.12 -2.75
N TYR A 117 17.35 12.56 -3.33
CA TYR A 117 16.56 11.73 -4.23
C TYR A 117 17.35 11.36 -5.49
N TRP A 118 17.94 12.34 -6.16
CA TRP A 118 18.69 12.11 -7.39
C TRP A 118 19.91 11.25 -7.16
N LEU A 119 20.72 11.57 -6.15
CA LEU A 119 21.94 10.82 -5.83
C LEU A 119 21.63 9.43 -5.25
N GLY A 120 20.75 9.33 -4.26
CA GLY A 120 20.51 8.10 -3.52
C GLY A 120 19.54 7.14 -4.22
N THR A 121 18.51 7.65 -4.91
CA THR A 121 17.44 6.81 -5.48
C THR A 121 17.61 6.59 -6.98
N VAL A 122 17.95 7.64 -7.72
CA VAL A 122 17.99 7.57 -9.19
C VAL A 122 19.38 7.17 -9.69
N LEU A 123 20.41 7.93 -9.32
CA LEU A 123 21.76 7.77 -9.90
C LEU A 123 22.54 6.62 -9.29
N SER A 124 22.38 6.33 -8.00
CA SER A 124 23.19 5.35 -7.27
C SER A 124 23.22 3.95 -7.90
N LYS A 125 22.15 3.56 -8.58
CA LYS A 125 22.02 2.24 -9.24
C LYS A 125 21.77 2.36 -10.75
N SER A 126 21.85 3.54 -11.34
CA SER A 126 21.52 3.78 -12.75
C SER A 126 22.46 3.07 -13.73
N GLN A 127 23.69 2.78 -13.34
CA GLN A 127 24.62 2.00 -14.16
C GLN A 127 24.24 0.51 -14.23
N GLN A 128 23.65 -0.02 -13.15
CA GLN A 128 23.19 -1.41 -13.08
C GLN A 128 21.79 -1.58 -13.67
N ASP A 129 20.97 -0.55 -13.56
CA ASP A 129 19.61 -0.51 -14.06
C ASP A 129 19.33 0.85 -14.77
N PRO A 130 19.68 0.96 -16.06
CA PRO A 130 19.48 2.19 -16.83
C PRO A 130 18.02 2.65 -16.93
N ALA A 131 17.06 1.73 -16.77
CA ALA A 131 15.63 2.06 -16.81
C ALA A 131 15.23 3.02 -15.68
N ARG A 132 15.99 3.10 -14.59
CA ARG A 132 15.72 4.03 -13.47
C ARG A 132 15.68 5.50 -13.90
N LEU A 133 16.54 5.90 -14.84
CA LEU A 133 16.56 7.28 -15.33
C LEU A 133 15.25 7.63 -16.05
N GLU A 134 14.81 6.74 -16.92
CA GLU A 134 13.58 6.92 -17.68
C GLU A 134 12.35 6.87 -16.75
N LEU A 135 12.33 5.93 -15.82
CA LEU A 135 11.28 5.83 -14.81
C LEU A 135 11.20 7.06 -13.90
N ALA A 136 12.35 7.67 -13.56
CA ALA A 136 12.37 8.92 -12.79
C ALA A 136 11.82 10.08 -13.60
N ARG A 137 12.20 10.22 -14.88
CA ARG A 137 11.73 11.26 -15.78
C ARG A 137 10.23 11.21 -16.03
N ASN A 138 9.69 10.00 -16.19
CA ASN A 138 8.28 9.78 -16.53
C ASN A 138 7.39 9.60 -15.28
N ARG A 139 7.93 9.74 -14.07
CA ARG A 139 7.22 9.42 -12.84
C ARG A 139 5.92 10.23 -12.68
N GLU A 140 5.98 11.52 -12.91
CA GLU A 140 4.81 12.41 -12.78
C GLU A 140 3.76 12.11 -13.86
N ALA A 141 4.18 11.94 -15.11
CA ALA A 141 3.29 11.61 -16.21
C ALA A 141 2.60 10.24 -15.99
N ASP A 142 3.34 9.26 -15.46
CA ASP A 142 2.79 7.94 -15.15
C ASP A 142 1.72 8.04 -14.05
N TYR A 143 1.97 8.76 -12.95
CA TYR A 143 0.93 8.96 -11.91
C TYR A 143 -0.31 9.66 -12.46
N LYS A 144 -0.16 10.66 -13.32
CA LYS A 144 -1.28 11.37 -13.94
C LYS A 144 -2.08 10.51 -14.94
N SER A 145 -1.47 9.45 -15.46
CA SER A 145 -2.12 8.53 -16.40
C SER A 145 -2.87 7.39 -15.72
N ILE A 146 -2.72 7.20 -14.41
CA ILE A 146 -3.34 6.08 -13.69
C ILE A 146 -4.86 6.25 -13.68
N THR A 147 -5.55 5.19 -14.11
CA THR A 147 -7.01 5.17 -14.19
C THR A 147 -7.64 4.41 -13.02
N LEU A 148 -8.90 4.71 -12.75
CA LEU A 148 -9.68 3.99 -11.75
C LEU A 148 -9.81 2.49 -12.09
N GLU A 149 -9.93 2.17 -13.37
CA GLU A 149 -10.02 0.79 -13.84
C GLU A 149 -8.77 -0.02 -13.49
N GLU A 150 -7.56 0.54 -13.73
CA GLU A 150 -6.29 -0.09 -13.36
C GLU A 150 -6.21 -0.37 -11.85
N ILE A 151 -6.65 0.55 -11.00
CA ILE A 151 -6.68 0.37 -9.54
C ILE A 151 -7.65 -0.74 -9.16
N ASN A 152 -8.85 -0.76 -9.75
CA ASN A 152 -9.86 -1.76 -9.47
C ASN A 152 -9.46 -3.16 -9.95
N GLU A 153 -8.76 -3.27 -11.07
CA GLU A 153 -8.19 -4.53 -11.53
C GLU A 153 -7.12 -5.07 -10.57
N LEU A 154 -6.27 -4.19 -10.02
CA LEU A 154 -5.28 -4.60 -9.03
C LEU A 154 -5.94 -5.00 -7.71
N ALA A 155 -6.97 -4.30 -7.27
CA ALA A 155 -7.75 -4.69 -6.09
C ALA A 155 -8.33 -6.11 -6.26
N LYS A 156 -8.98 -6.40 -7.38
CA LYS A 156 -9.50 -7.74 -7.72
C LYS A 156 -8.41 -8.82 -7.77
N ARG A 157 -7.22 -8.45 -8.26
CA ARG A 157 -6.11 -9.38 -8.39
C ARG A 157 -5.50 -9.77 -7.05
N TYR A 158 -5.30 -8.80 -6.17
CA TYR A 158 -4.50 -8.99 -4.96
C TYR A 158 -5.31 -9.14 -3.68
N PHE A 159 -6.41 -8.41 -3.49
CA PHE A 159 -7.22 -8.47 -2.29
C PHE A 159 -8.19 -9.67 -2.31
N LYS A 160 -7.64 -10.87 -2.44
CA LYS A 160 -8.42 -12.10 -2.38
C LYS A 160 -8.48 -12.60 -0.93
N ALA A 161 -9.67 -12.83 -0.43
CA ALA A 161 -9.89 -13.26 0.95
C ALA A 161 -9.15 -14.57 1.29
N GLU A 162 -9.10 -15.51 0.34
CA GLU A 162 -8.44 -16.81 0.49
C GLU A 162 -6.90 -16.73 0.52
N SER A 163 -6.31 -15.65 0.01
CA SER A 163 -4.84 -15.43 0.00
C SER A 163 -4.36 -14.48 1.10
N ALA A 164 -5.26 -13.99 1.92
CA ALA A 164 -4.92 -13.10 3.02
C ALA A 164 -4.18 -13.85 4.13
N LEU A 165 -2.98 -13.40 4.47
CA LEU A 165 -2.29 -13.80 5.69
C LEU A 165 -2.67 -12.83 6.81
N LEU A 166 -3.35 -13.34 7.83
CA LEU A 166 -3.78 -12.57 8.99
C LEU A 166 -2.91 -12.91 10.20
N VAL A 167 -2.34 -11.91 10.85
CA VAL A 167 -1.44 -12.07 11.99
C VAL A 167 -1.90 -11.21 13.15
N SER A 168 -2.04 -11.80 14.33
CA SER A 168 -2.24 -11.08 15.59
C SER A 168 -1.02 -11.21 16.50
N ILE A 169 -0.54 -10.10 17.04
CA ILE A 169 0.55 -10.05 18.01
C ILE A 169 -0.03 -9.53 19.32
N LYS A 170 -0.01 -10.40 20.33
CA LYS A 170 -0.48 -10.09 21.70
C LYS A 170 0.71 -10.06 22.67
N PRO A 171 0.65 -9.27 23.76
CA PRO A 171 1.61 -9.42 24.86
C PRO A 171 1.62 -10.85 25.37
N ALA A 172 2.77 -11.33 25.83
CA ALA A 172 2.82 -12.58 26.55
C ALA A 172 1.98 -12.45 27.84
N SER A 173 1.24 -13.49 28.20
CA SER A 173 0.58 -13.55 29.50
C SER A 173 1.68 -13.42 30.57
N PRO A 174 1.46 -12.67 31.69
CA PRO A 174 2.38 -12.70 32.81
C PRO A 174 2.57 -14.15 33.22
N SER A 175 3.81 -14.63 33.26
CA SER A 175 4.11 -15.92 33.89
C SER A 175 3.76 -15.80 35.37
N GLU A 176 2.81 -16.60 35.83
CA GLU A 176 2.56 -16.81 37.26
C GLU A 176 3.83 -17.29 37.99
#